data_a17c39874d6ff7dd44a8d302e39c091b
#
_entry.id   a17c39874d6ff7dd44a8d302e39c091b
#
_cell.length_a   1.000
_cell.length_b   1.000
_cell.length_c   1.000
_cell.angle_alpha   90.00
_cell.angle_beta   90.00
_cell.angle_gamma   90.00
#
_symmetry.space_group_name_H-M   'P 1'
#
loop_
_entity.id
_entity.type
_entity.pdbx_description
1 polymer ?
#
loop_
_entity_poly.entity_id
_entity_poly.type
_entity_poly.pdbx_seq_one_letter_code
_entity_poly.pdbx_strand_id
1 'polypeptide(L)'
;MRTILLSFDEKWYPVLKRGEKIFEHRRKFCNEEVRAYLYLGKPRQQIVAEIGLGKRELLEDWLQQYQEEKEVADRISDFMRRNKFAMKVLWFKEIEPINIIEVQELFPELKIPISFHFLDKKPDVLKWLDDNKHYTGYQIENDFSNVGRDNICVL
;
A
#
# COMPACT_ATOMS: atom_id res chain seq x y z
N MET A 1 -14.56 -6.92 3.39
CA MET A 1 -13.41 -6.13 2.90
C MET A 1 -12.66 -6.94 1.85
N ARG A 2 -12.45 -6.35 0.71
CA ARG A 2 -11.72 -7.03 -0.38
C ARG A 2 -10.22 -7.04 -0.11
N THR A 3 -9.54 -8.00 -0.70
CA THR A 3 -8.09 -8.18 -0.56
C THR A 3 -7.42 -8.02 -1.91
N ILE A 4 -6.32 -7.28 -1.93
CA ILE A 4 -5.50 -7.05 -3.12
C ILE A 4 -4.09 -7.60 -2.92
N LEU A 5 -3.43 -7.91 -4.03
CA LEU A 5 -1.97 -8.08 -4.07
C LEU A 5 -1.41 -6.78 -4.61
N LEU A 6 -0.57 -6.11 -3.83
CA LEU A 6 -0.06 -4.79 -4.12
C LEU A 6 1.45 -4.84 -4.36
N SER A 7 1.87 -4.48 -5.57
CA SER A 7 3.29 -4.31 -5.85
C SER A 7 3.78 -3.01 -5.23
N PHE A 8 4.88 -3.08 -4.49
CA PHE A 8 5.41 -1.97 -3.72
C PHE A 8 6.92 -1.83 -3.95
N ASP A 9 7.41 -0.60 -4.05
CA ASP A 9 8.82 -0.33 -4.22
C ASP A 9 9.58 -0.57 -2.91
N GLU A 10 10.56 -1.45 -2.94
CA GLU A 10 11.38 -1.80 -1.78
C GLU A 10 12.04 -0.57 -1.14
N LYS A 11 12.34 0.45 -1.91
CA LYS A 11 12.93 1.71 -1.42
C LYS A 11 12.10 2.32 -0.28
N TRP A 12 10.77 2.24 -0.36
CA TRP A 12 9.87 2.85 0.62
C TRP A 12 9.43 1.89 1.72
N TYR A 13 9.81 0.62 1.64
CA TYR A 13 9.39 -0.38 2.61
C TYR A 13 9.83 -0.07 4.04
N PRO A 14 11.09 0.33 4.30
CA PRO A 14 11.51 0.63 5.68
C PRO A 14 10.70 1.74 6.36
N VAL A 15 10.39 2.81 5.63
CA VAL A 15 9.61 3.93 6.18
C VAL A 15 8.13 3.58 6.37
N LEU A 16 7.59 2.73 5.49
CA LEU A 16 6.25 2.17 5.64
C LEU A 16 6.16 1.31 6.91
N LYS A 17 7.12 0.41 7.09
CA LYS A 17 7.17 -0.50 8.23
C LYS A 17 7.30 0.25 9.56
N ARG A 18 8.09 1.34 9.60
CA ARG A 18 8.27 2.14 10.81
C ARG A 18 7.10 3.09 11.12
N GLY A 19 6.12 3.20 10.23
CA GLY A 19 5.02 4.14 10.43
C GLY A 19 5.35 5.58 10.09
N GLU A 20 6.45 5.85 9.40
CA GLU A 20 6.81 7.18 8.93
C GLU A 20 6.06 7.53 7.66
N LYS A 21 5.87 6.56 6.76
CA LYS A 21 5.05 6.70 5.56
C LYS A 21 3.62 6.27 5.89
N ILE A 22 2.75 7.25 6.11
CA ILE A 22 1.36 6.98 6.53
C ILE A 22 0.35 7.08 5.38
N PHE A 23 0.79 7.49 4.20
CA PHE A 23 -0.03 7.52 2.99
C PHE A 23 0.67 6.78 1.86
N GLU A 24 -0.13 6.00 1.11
CA GLU A 24 0.28 5.46 -0.18
C GLU A 24 -0.30 6.34 -1.28
N HIS A 25 0.47 6.55 -2.35
CA HIS A 25 0.05 7.39 -3.47
C HIS A 25 0.02 6.57 -4.75
N ARG A 26 -1.08 6.68 -5.51
CA ARG A 26 -1.24 5.96 -6.78
C ARG A 26 -1.94 6.82 -7.81
N ARG A 27 -1.61 6.57 -9.07
CA ARG A 27 -2.30 7.22 -10.19
C ARG A 27 -3.70 6.65 -10.39
N LYS A 28 -3.84 5.35 -10.16
CA LYS A 28 -5.11 4.61 -10.24
C LYS A 28 -5.24 3.75 -9.01
N PHE A 29 -6.40 3.76 -8.42
CA PHE A 29 -6.69 2.90 -7.28
C PHE A 29 -8.20 2.69 -7.16
N CYS A 30 -8.60 1.60 -6.50
CA CYS A 30 -10.01 1.34 -6.22
C CYS A 30 -10.55 2.32 -5.17
N ASN A 31 -11.85 2.56 -5.19
CA ASN A 31 -12.50 3.50 -4.26
C ASN A 31 -13.17 2.75 -3.11
N GLU A 32 -12.39 1.94 -2.41
CA GLU A 32 -12.87 1.21 -1.24
C GLU A 32 -11.72 0.91 -0.29
N GLU A 33 -12.03 0.71 0.98
CA GLU A 33 -11.05 0.24 1.94
C GLU A 33 -10.70 -1.21 1.62
N VAL A 34 -9.40 -1.53 1.61
CA VAL A 34 -8.91 -2.87 1.26
C VAL A 34 -7.83 -3.34 2.21
N ARG A 35 -7.72 -4.67 2.33
CA ARG A 35 -6.54 -5.33 2.88
C ARG A 35 -5.60 -5.62 1.71
N ALA A 36 -4.32 -5.38 1.87
CA ALA A 36 -3.33 -5.62 0.83
C ALA A 36 -2.25 -6.56 1.33
N TYR A 37 -1.96 -7.61 0.55
CA TYR A 37 -0.71 -8.33 0.67
C TYR A 37 0.34 -7.53 -0.08
N LEU A 38 1.42 -7.16 0.62
CA LEU A 38 2.46 -6.29 0.10
C LEU A 38 3.56 -7.14 -0.55
N TYR A 39 3.72 -6.98 -1.85
CA TYR A 39 4.74 -7.69 -2.63
C TYR A 39 5.89 -6.74 -2.96
N LEU A 40 7.11 -7.16 -2.63
CA LEU A 40 8.35 -6.48 -3.04
C LEU A 40 8.96 -7.21 -4.23
N GLY A 41 9.19 -6.49 -5.32
CA GLY A 41 9.72 -7.04 -6.56
C GLY A 41 11.20 -7.42 -6.49
N LYS A 42 11.79 -7.70 -7.65
CA LYS A 42 13.20 -8.08 -7.75
C LYS A 42 14.11 -7.07 -7.04
N PRO A 43 15.15 -7.53 -6.35
CA PRO A 43 15.62 -8.92 -6.28
C PRO A 43 14.88 -9.79 -5.24
N ARG A 44 14.09 -9.24 -4.34
CA ARG A 44 13.47 -9.98 -3.24
C ARG A 44 12.38 -10.97 -3.71
N GLN A 45 11.47 -10.53 -4.52
CA GLN A 45 10.36 -11.34 -5.03
C GLN A 45 9.57 -12.04 -3.90
N GLN A 46 9.20 -11.29 -2.87
CA GLN A 46 8.55 -11.80 -1.67
C GLN A 46 7.34 -10.96 -1.27
N ILE A 47 6.32 -11.65 -0.74
CA ILE A 47 5.24 -11.02 0.02
C ILE A 47 5.74 -10.90 1.46
N VAL A 48 5.72 -9.70 2.02
CA VAL A 48 6.39 -9.40 3.29
C VAL A 48 5.49 -8.87 4.39
N ALA A 49 4.28 -8.45 4.03
CA ALA A 49 3.38 -7.82 5.00
C ALA A 49 1.94 -7.81 4.53
N GLU A 50 1.04 -7.57 5.47
CA GLU A 50 -0.32 -7.12 5.19
C GLU A 50 -0.45 -5.68 5.64
N ILE A 51 -1.15 -4.87 4.87
CA ILE A 51 -1.50 -3.51 5.24
C ILE A 51 -2.99 -3.26 5.01
N GLY A 52 -3.56 -2.34 5.78
CA GLY A 52 -4.90 -1.82 5.54
C GLY A 52 -4.79 -0.48 4.84
N LEU A 53 -5.48 -0.31 3.72
CA LEU A 53 -5.54 0.96 3.00
C LEU A 53 -6.94 1.52 3.06
N GLY A 54 -7.05 2.78 3.44
CA GLY A 54 -8.32 3.51 3.45
C GLY A 54 -8.80 3.83 2.05
N LYS A 55 -10.01 4.34 1.94
CA LYS A 55 -10.55 4.81 0.68
C LYS A 55 -9.64 5.87 0.06
N ARG A 56 -9.58 5.89 -1.26
CA ARG A 56 -8.77 6.87 -1.98
C ARG A 56 -9.29 8.29 -1.75
N GLU A 57 -8.36 9.21 -1.59
CA GLU A 57 -8.59 10.64 -1.48
C GLU A 57 -7.96 11.32 -2.68
N LEU A 58 -8.62 12.32 -3.25
CA LEU A 58 -8.08 13.08 -4.38
C LEU A 58 -7.00 14.04 -3.90
N LEU A 59 -5.81 13.96 -4.49
CA LEU A 59 -4.75 14.94 -4.22
C LEU A 59 -5.17 16.36 -4.58
N GLU A 60 -6.04 16.51 -5.59
CA GLU A 60 -6.58 17.82 -5.97
C GLU A 60 -7.39 18.46 -4.84
N ASP A 61 -8.14 17.65 -4.07
CA ASP A 61 -8.88 18.16 -2.91
C ASP A 61 -7.90 18.68 -1.84
N TRP A 62 -6.78 17.98 -1.64
CA TRP A 62 -5.73 18.46 -0.75
C TRP A 62 -5.10 19.74 -1.25
N LEU A 63 -4.89 19.85 -2.57
CA LEU A 63 -4.32 21.07 -3.17
C LEU A 63 -5.22 22.27 -2.91
N GLN A 64 -6.54 22.11 -3.05
CA GLN A 64 -7.49 23.16 -2.73
C GLN A 64 -7.48 23.53 -1.25
N GLN A 65 -7.38 22.52 -0.38
CA GLN A 65 -7.33 22.74 1.07
C GLN A 65 -6.10 23.56 1.50
N TYR A 66 -4.96 23.32 0.85
CA TYR A 66 -3.67 23.94 1.21
C TYR A 66 -3.21 25.02 0.22
N GLN A 67 -4.11 25.53 -0.62
CA GLN A 67 -3.74 26.48 -1.68
C GLN A 67 -3.10 27.78 -1.16
N GLU A 68 -3.43 28.20 0.05
CA GLU A 68 -2.86 29.41 0.67
C GLU A 68 -1.46 29.15 1.27
N GLU A 69 -1.04 27.91 1.38
CA GLU A 69 0.27 27.53 1.91
C GLU A 69 1.15 27.06 0.75
N LYS A 70 1.88 28.00 0.16
CA LYS A 70 2.65 27.78 -1.07
C LYS A 70 3.55 26.55 -1.02
N GLU A 71 4.29 26.37 0.08
CA GLU A 71 5.20 25.24 0.22
C GLU A 71 4.48 23.88 0.17
N VAL A 72 3.35 23.80 0.87
CA VAL A 72 2.54 22.56 0.87
C VAL A 72 1.90 22.35 -0.48
N ALA A 73 1.32 23.40 -1.08
CA ALA A 73 0.71 23.33 -2.39
C ALA A 73 1.72 22.89 -3.46
N ASP A 74 2.93 23.37 -3.41
CA ASP A 74 4.00 22.96 -4.33
C ASP A 74 4.35 21.49 -4.18
N ARG A 75 4.43 20.96 -2.95
CA ARG A 75 4.67 19.54 -2.71
C ARG A 75 3.53 18.67 -3.27
N ILE A 76 2.28 19.06 -3.01
CA ILE A 76 1.12 18.34 -3.53
C ILE A 76 1.14 18.34 -5.05
N SER A 77 1.41 19.50 -5.66
CA SER A 77 1.48 19.62 -7.12
C SER A 77 2.58 18.72 -7.70
N ASP A 78 3.70 18.60 -7.01
CA ASP A 78 4.77 17.71 -7.44
C ASP A 78 4.35 16.24 -7.39
N PHE A 79 3.67 15.81 -6.32
CA PHE A 79 3.14 14.45 -6.21
C PHE A 79 2.07 14.17 -7.28
N MET A 80 1.27 15.18 -7.65
CA MET A 80 0.23 15.05 -8.68
C MET A 80 0.78 14.81 -10.08
N ARG A 81 2.07 15.06 -10.30
CA ARG A 81 2.70 14.77 -11.60
C ARG A 81 2.65 13.28 -11.93
N ARG A 82 2.65 12.40 -10.93
CA ARG A 82 2.67 10.95 -11.10
C ARG A 82 1.51 10.23 -10.41
N ASN A 83 0.81 10.91 -9.52
CA ASN A 83 -0.24 10.33 -8.71
C ASN A 83 -1.51 11.16 -8.79
N LYS A 84 -2.65 10.53 -8.57
CA LYS A 84 -3.95 11.18 -8.49
C LYS A 84 -4.57 11.02 -7.11
N PHE A 85 -4.26 9.92 -6.44
CA PHE A 85 -4.89 9.53 -5.19
C PHE A 85 -3.88 9.29 -4.09
N ALA A 86 -4.32 9.53 -2.86
CA ALA A 86 -3.65 9.10 -1.65
C ALA A 86 -4.59 8.19 -0.85
N MET A 87 -4.02 7.18 -0.20
CA MET A 87 -4.74 6.27 0.69
C MET A 87 -4.04 6.22 2.03
N LYS A 88 -4.80 6.36 3.12
CA LYS A 88 -4.25 6.19 4.47
C LYS A 88 -3.75 4.76 4.64
N VAL A 89 -2.54 4.60 5.13
CA VAL A 89 -2.04 3.30 5.60
C VAL A 89 -2.53 3.13 7.03
N LEU A 90 -3.64 2.43 7.20
CA LEU A 90 -4.34 2.33 8.49
C LEU A 90 -3.57 1.49 9.50
N TRP A 91 -2.98 0.38 9.04
CA TRP A 91 -2.22 -0.53 9.87
C TRP A 91 -1.23 -1.33 9.00
N PHE A 92 -0.21 -1.85 9.65
CA PHE A 92 0.82 -2.68 9.04
C PHE A 92 1.07 -3.89 9.92
N LYS A 93 1.08 -5.08 9.35
CA LYS A 93 1.40 -6.34 10.03
C LYS A 93 2.45 -7.08 9.24
N GLU A 94 3.62 -7.27 9.83
CA GLU A 94 4.69 -8.03 9.19
C GLU A 94 4.35 -9.52 9.18
N ILE A 95 4.63 -10.18 8.06
CA ILE A 95 4.56 -11.64 7.95
C ILE A 95 5.96 -12.20 7.66
N GLU A 96 6.16 -13.48 7.99
CA GLU A 96 7.33 -14.19 7.50
C GLU A 96 7.32 -14.14 5.97
N PRO A 97 8.45 -13.82 5.32
CA PRO A 97 8.46 -13.62 3.86
C PRO A 97 7.99 -14.88 3.11
N ILE A 98 7.09 -14.67 2.16
CA ILE A 98 6.60 -15.71 1.26
C ILE A 98 7.21 -15.47 -0.12
N ASN A 99 7.98 -16.44 -0.60
CA ASN A 99 8.58 -16.37 -1.94
C ASN A 99 7.48 -16.49 -3.00
N ILE A 100 7.37 -15.48 -3.87
CA ILE A 100 6.31 -15.46 -4.89
C ILE A 100 6.47 -16.60 -5.90
N ILE A 101 7.70 -17.04 -6.15
CA ILE A 101 7.97 -18.15 -7.08
C ILE A 101 7.35 -19.44 -6.56
N GLU A 102 7.42 -19.69 -5.26
CA GLU A 102 6.77 -20.87 -4.65
C GLU A 102 5.27 -20.80 -4.78
N VAL A 103 4.67 -19.62 -4.63
CA VAL A 103 3.23 -19.43 -4.84
C VAL A 103 2.85 -19.69 -6.29
N GLN A 104 3.67 -19.20 -7.23
CA GLN A 104 3.44 -19.40 -8.67
C GLN A 104 3.61 -20.87 -9.10
N GLU A 105 4.44 -21.63 -8.40
CA GLU A 105 4.54 -23.07 -8.65
C GLU A 105 3.25 -23.80 -8.28
N LEU A 106 2.58 -23.37 -7.21
CA LEU A 106 1.28 -23.90 -6.79
C LEU A 106 0.14 -23.36 -7.65
N PHE A 107 0.25 -22.11 -8.10
CA PHE A 107 -0.77 -21.41 -8.87
C PHE A 107 -0.14 -20.78 -10.10
N PRO A 108 0.12 -21.55 -11.17
CA PRO A 108 0.86 -21.05 -12.34
C PRO A 108 0.20 -19.86 -13.05
N GLU A 109 -1.10 -19.67 -12.83
CA GLU A 109 -1.84 -18.55 -13.42
C GLU A 109 -1.66 -17.23 -12.65
N LEU A 110 -1.05 -17.27 -11.48
CA LEU A 110 -0.81 -16.05 -10.70
C LEU A 110 0.23 -15.18 -11.40
N LYS A 111 -0.20 -13.99 -11.79
CA LYS A 111 0.69 -12.99 -12.38
C LYS A 111 1.03 -11.93 -11.34
N ILE A 112 2.25 -11.41 -11.43
CA ILE A 112 2.68 -10.28 -10.60
C ILE A 112 2.04 -9.02 -11.17
N PRO A 113 1.25 -8.27 -10.37
CA PRO A 113 0.63 -7.05 -10.86
C PRO A 113 1.67 -5.96 -11.11
N ILE A 114 1.41 -5.10 -12.10
CA ILE A 114 2.21 -3.88 -12.30
C ILE A 114 1.94 -2.90 -11.16
N SER A 115 0.68 -2.80 -10.73
CA SER A 115 0.26 -1.98 -9.59
C SER A 115 -0.42 -2.85 -8.53
N PHE A 116 -1.64 -3.28 -8.80
CA PHE A 116 -2.35 -4.19 -7.91
C PHE A 116 -3.40 -5.00 -8.69
N HIS A 117 -3.84 -6.11 -8.10
CA HIS A 117 -5.03 -6.81 -8.57
C HIS A 117 -5.80 -7.41 -7.38
N PHE A 118 -7.10 -7.61 -7.57
CA PHE A 118 -7.95 -8.19 -6.55
C PHE A 118 -7.72 -9.70 -6.43
N LEU A 119 -7.37 -10.16 -5.23
CA LEU A 119 -7.22 -11.58 -4.93
C LEU A 119 -8.57 -12.28 -4.75
N ASP A 120 -9.64 -11.54 -4.55
CA ASP A 120 -11.00 -12.11 -4.49
C ASP A 120 -11.38 -12.82 -5.78
N LYS A 121 -10.76 -12.41 -6.89
CA LYS A 121 -10.94 -13.06 -8.21
C LYS A 121 -10.10 -14.32 -8.35
N LYS A 122 -9.25 -14.62 -7.38
CA LYS A 122 -8.39 -15.80 -7.32
C LYS A 122 -8.55 -16.44 -5.94
N PRO A 123 -9.74 -16.98 -5.62
CA PRO A 123 -10.05 -17.43 -4.27
C PRO A 123 -9.11 -18.51 -3.72
N ASP A 124 -8.56 -19.34 -4.60
CA ASP A 124 -7.62 -20.39 -4.19
C ASP A 124 -6.29 -19.79 -3.71
N VAL A 125 -5.79 -18.76 -4.40
CA VAL A 125 -4.58 -18.04 -4.02
C VAL A 125 -4.80 -17.32 -2.69
N LEU A 126 -5.93 -16.61 -2.58
CA LEU A 126 -6.28 -15.87 -1.37
C LEU A 126 -6.38 -16.81 -0.17
N LYS A 127 -7.08 -17.94 -0.33
CA LYS A 127 -7.21 -18.93 0.73
C LYS A 127 -5.84 -19.49 1.14
N TRP A 128 -5.01 -19.81 0.17
CA TRP A 128 -3.67 -20.34 0.46
C TRP A 128 -2.82 -19.33 1.24
N LEU A 129 -2.83 -18.07 0.84
CA LEU A 129 -2.10 -17.02 1.56
C LEU A 129 -2.63 -16.85 2.99
N ASP A 130 -3.94 -16.79 3.16
CA ASP A 130 -4.56 -16.63 4.48
C ASP A 130 -4.27 -17.83 5.40
N ASP A 131 -4.22 -19.04 4.84
CA ASP A 131 -3.97 -20.26 5.61
C ASP A 131 -2.47 -20.49 5.92
N ASN A 132 -1.57 -19.99 5.09
CA ASN A 132 -0.14 -20.31 5.17
C ASN A 132 0.77 -19.17 5.63
N LYS A 133 0.24 -17.96 5.74
CA LYS A 133 1.03 -16.85 6.28
C LYS A 133 1.26 -17.01 7.78
N HIS A 134 2.39 -16.49 8.23
CA HIS A 134 2.73 -16.46 9.66
C HIS A 134 3.13 -15.05 10.03
N TYR A 135 2.43 -14.45 11.00
CA TYR A 135 2.81 -13.14 11.51
C TYR A 135 4.10 -13.23 12.34
N THR A 136 4.98 -12.25 12.18
CA THR A 136 6.21 -12.16 12.98
C THR A 136 5.94 -11.63 14.39
N GLY A 137 4.79 -11.01 14.61
CA GLY A 137 4.47 -10.31 15.85
C GLY A 137 4.68 -8.81 15.76
N TYR A 138 5.42 -8.33 14.77
CA TYR A 138 5.57 -6.89 14.55
C TYR A 138 4.33 -6.33 13.85
N GLN A 139 3.69 -5.36 14.49
CA GLN A 139 2.55 -4.65 13.90
C GLN A 139 2.45 -3.24 14.45
N ILE A 140 1.91 -2.35 13.64
CA ILE A 140 1.64 -0.97 14.03
C ILE A 140 0.28 -0.53 13.51
N GLU A 141 -0.32 0.44 14.19
CA GLU A 141 -1.47 1.19 13.71
C GLU A 141 -1.05 2.66 13.59
N ASN A 142 -1.45 3.31 12.49
CA ASN A 142 -1.15 4.72 12.31
C ASN A 142 -2.28 5.58 12.86
N ASP A 143 -1.94 6.68 13.49
CA ASP A 143 -2.88 7.64 14.04
C ASP A 143 -3.06 8.80 13.05
N PHE A 144 -4.31 9.07 12.67
CA PHE A 144 -4.66 10.15 11.73
C PHE A 144 -5.36 11.33 12.41
N SER A 145 -5.41 11.35 13.75
CA SER A 145 -6.09 12.41 14.48
C SER A 145 -5.42 13.78 14.35
N ASN A 146 -4.11 13.81 14.10
CA ASN A 146 -3.31 15.03 14.00
C ASN A 146 -2.61 15.19 12.65
N VAL A 147 -3.25 14.74 11.56
CA VAL A 147 -2.70 14.91 10.22
C VAL A 147 -2.80 16.37 9.80
N GLY A 148 -1.69 16.94 9.43
CA GLY A 148 -1.60 18.34 8.99
C GLY A 148 -0.57 18.51 7.87
N ARG A 149 -0.18 19.75 7.62
CA ARG A 149 0.71 20.14 6.52
C ARG A 149 2.02 19.32 6.46
N ASP A 150 2.57 18.96 7.63
CA ASP A 150 3.85 18.26 7.68
C ASP A 150 3.73 16.75 7.39
N ASN A 151 2.51 16.25 7.25
CA ASN A 151 2.24 14.84 6.95
C ASN A 151 1.83 14.62 5.48
N ILE A 152 1.57 15.68 4.73
CA ILE A 152 1.02 15.64 3.37
C ILE A 152 2.15 15.62 2.34
N CYS A 153 2.16 14.61 1.49
CA CYS A 153 3.08 14.49 0.36
C CYS A 153 4.56 14.66 0.74
N VAL A 154 4.98 14.04 1.83
CA VAL A 154 6.37 14.08 2.30
C VAL A 154 7.11 12.76 2.04
N LEU A 155 6.40 11.65 1.95
CA LEU A 155 6.96 10.31 1.64
C LEU A 155 6.06 9.54 0.67
#